data_0d75cda2c901cfe7d3758125fc899f59
#
_entry.id   0d75cda2c901cfe7d3758125fc899f59
#
_cell.length_a   1.000
_cell.length_b   1.000
_cell.length_c   1.000
_cell.angle_alpha   90.00
_cell.angle_beta   90.00
_cell.angle_gamma   90.00
#
_symmetry.space_group_name_H-M   'P 1'
#
loop_
_entity.id
_entity.type
_entity.pdbx_description
1 polymer ?
#
loop_
_entity_poly.entity_id
_entity_poly.type
_entity_poly.pdbx_seq_one_letter_code
_entity_poly.pdbx_strand_id
1 'polypeptide(L)'
;VKLIGSKLEQELREQLIISNQSLFKSEEKRRLVEVIKNSFPEMKTAYIVNWIPEQGEDIYKILINDSLIADIELDRYNNEIEPIVESKDVPQYLHGLSKQNRIKLAVALDLAKQELKNMK
;
A
#
# COMPACT_ATOMS: atom_id res chain seq x y z
N VAL A 1 4.72 -14.65 8.31
CA VAL A 1 3.39 -15.08 8.79
C VAL A 1 2.73 -15.98 7.77
N LYS A 2 2.23 -17.10 8.25
CA LYS A 2 1.52 -18.04 7.40
C LYS A 2 0.02 -17.77 7.51
N LEU A 3 -0.64 -17.64 6.35
CA LEU A 3 -2.09 -17.46 6.30
C LEU A 3 -2.80 -18.78 6.60
N ILE A 4 -3.80 -18.73 7.46
CA ILE A 4 -4.53 -19.93 7.93
C ILE A 4 -6.03 -19.86 7.62
N GLY A 5 -6.50 -18.82 6.91
CA GLY A 5 -7.91 -18.66 6.58
C GLY A 5 -8.77 -18.16 7.73
N SER A 6 -8.18 -17.43 8.67
CA SER A 6 -8.93 -16.92 9.83
C SER A 6 -9.93 -15.83 9.42
N LYS A 7 -10.86 -15.54 10.34
CA LYS A 7 -11.83 -14.46 10.14
C LYS A 7 -11.13 -13.10 10.01
N LEU A 8 -10.09 -12.85 10.80
CA LEU A 8 -9.31 -11.62 10.72
C LEU A 8 -8.69 -11.46 9.34
N GLU A 9 -8.10 -12.53 8.79
CA GLU A 9 -7.52 -12.50 7.46
C GLU A 9 -8.57 -12.16 6.40
N GLN A 10 -9.76 -12.73 6.53
CA GLN A 10 -10.85 -12.46 5.60
C GLN A 10 -11.28 -10.99 5.67
N GLU A 11 -11.43 -10.44 6.85
CA GLU A 11 -11.78 -9.04 7.03
C GLU A 11 -10.71 -8.10 6.46
N LEU A 12 -9.44 -8.40 6.70
CA LEU A 12 -8.34 -7.61 6.17
C LEU A 12 -8.28 -7.69 4.65
N ARG A 13 -8.56 -8.85 4.09
CA ARG A 13 -8.60 -9.05 2.63
C ARG A 13 -9.67 -8.17 1.99
N GLU A 14 -10.87 -8.15 2.56
CA GLU A 14 -11.96 -7.31 2.07
C GLU A 14 -11.61 -5.83 2.15
N GLN A 15 -11.02 -5.39 3.26
CA GLN A 15 -10.58 -4.01 3.42
C GLN A 15 -9.52 -3.61 2.39
N LEU A 16 -8.57 -4.48 2.12
CA LEU A 16 -7.51 -4.23 1.15
C LEU A 16 -8.05 -4.15 -0.27
N ILE A 17 -9.00 -5.00 -0.62
CA ILE A 17 -9.63 -4.96 -1.94
C ILE A 17 -10.39 -3.64 -2.13
N ILE A 18 -11.18 -3.23 -1.14
CA ILE A 18 -11.91 -1.98 -1.18
C ILE A 18 -10.94 -0.79 -1.27
N SER A 19 -9.88 -0.80 -0.48
CA SER A 19 -8.87 0.24 -0.47
C SER A 19 -8.16 0.35 -1.83
N ASN A 20 -7.84 -0.78 -2.46
CA ASN A 20 -7.23 -0.81 -3.78
C ASN A 20 -8.16 -0.19 -4.84
N GLN A 21 -9.44 -0.54 -4.80
CA GLN A 21 -10.42 0.05 -5.71
C GLN A 21 -10.54 1.55 -5.51
N SER A 22 -10.60 2.00 -4.26
CA SER A 22 -10.66 3.41 -3.92
C SER A 22 -9.41 4.16 -4.40
N LEU A 23 -8.22 3.54 -4.25
CA LEU A 23 -6.97 4.14 -4.68
C LEU A 23 -6.99 4.51 -6.16
N PHE A 24 -7.45 3.61 -7.02
CA PHE A 24 -7.38 3.82 -8.47
C PHE A 24 -8.60 4.53 -9.07
N LYS A 25 -9.71 4.60 -8.33
CA LYS A 25 -10.95 5.19 -8.85
C LYS A 25 -11.34 6.50 -8.20
N SER A 26 -10.81 6.83 -7.02
CA SER A 26 -11.17 8.03 -6.28
C SER A 26 -10.42 9.25 -6.78
N GLU A 27 -11.12 10.36 -6.96
CA GLU A 27 -10.49 11.65 -7.28
C GLU A 27 -9.55 12.11 -6.15
N GLU A 28 -9.90 11.82 -4.91
CA GLU A 28 -9.10 12.19 -3.74
C GLU A 28 -7.72 11.55 -3.76
N LYS A 29 -7.58 10.40 -4.38
CA LYS A 29 -6.33 9.64 -4.44
C LYS A 29 -5.54 9.88 -5.72
N ARG A 30 -6.04 10.72 -6.62
CA ARG A 30 -5.39 10.97 -7.92
C ARG A 30 -3.92 11.37 -7.76
N ARG A 31 -3.63 12.32 -6.87
CA ARG A 31 -2.27 12.78 -6.65
C ARG A 31 -1.37 11.65 -6.16
N LEU A 32 -1.88 10.83 -5.24
CA LEU A 32 -1.13 9.69 -4.73
C LEU A 32 -0.79 8.71 -5.85
N VAL A 33 -1.76 8.42 -6.72
CA VAL A 33 -1.53 7.53 -7.86
C VAL A 33 -0.47 8.10 -8.80
N GLU A 34 -0.51 9.41 -9.07
CA GLU A 34 0.50 10.06 -9.91
C GLU A 34 1.90 9.94 -9.31
N VAL A 35 2.02 10.15 -8.01
CA VAL A 35 3.31 10.01 -7.31
C VAL A 35 3.81 8.57 -7.41
N ILE A 36 2.92 7.59 -7.21
CA ILE A 36 3.29 6.18 -7.32
C ILE A 36 3.78 5.86 -8.73
N LYS A 37 3.05 6.28 -9.75
CA LYS A 37 3.41 6.00 -11.15
C LYS A 37 4.72 6.65 -11.55
N ASN A 38 4.96 7.87 -11.08
CA ASN A 38 6.19 8.59 -11.40
C ASN A 38 7.40 7.99 -10.69
N SER A 39 7.23 7.54 -9.45
CA SER A 39 8.33 7.01 -8.65
C SER A 39 8.57 5.52 -8.91
N PHE A 40 7.53 4.79 -9.29
CA PHE A 40 7.59 3.34 -9.51
C PHE A 40 6.94 3.00 -10.86
N PRO A 41 7.61 3.32 -11.98
CA PRO A 41 7.01 3.12 -13.31
C PRO A 41 6.72 1.65 -13.64
N GLU A 42 7.32 0.73 -12.92
CA GLU A 42 7.07 -0.71 -13.09
C GLU A 42 5.88 -1.23 -12.27
N MET A 43 5.20 -0.32 -11.54
CA MET A 43 4.06 -0.71 -10.72
C MET A 43 2.93 -1.28 -11.56
N LYS A 44 2.50 -2.48 -11.20
CA LYS A 44 1.35 -3.17 -11.79
C LYS A 44 0.23 -3.30 -10.79
N THR A 45 0.56 -3.50 -9.52
CA THR A 45 -0.42 -3.52 -8.43
C THR A 45 0.06 -2.66 -7.28
N ALA A 46 -0.87 -2.10 -6.52
CA ALA A 46 -0.57 -1.29 -5.34
C ALA A 46 -1.67 -1.48 -4.30
N TYR A 47 -1.26 -1.75 -3.06
CA TYR A 47 -2.19 -1.88 -1.93
C TYR A 47 -1.74 -0.98 -0.80
N ILE A 48 -2.63 -0.11 -0.31
CA ILE A 48 -2.35 0.71 0.87
C ILE A 48 -2.39 -0.21 2.08
N VAL A 49 -1.24 -0.48 2.68
CA VAL A 49 -1.15 -1.33 3.87
C VAL A 49 -1.20 -0.54 5.16
N ASN A 50 -0.96 0.77 5.09
CA ASN A 50 -1.15 1.65 6.23
C ASN A 50 -1.32 3.08 5.75
N TRP A 51 -2.12 3.85 6.47
CA TRP A 51 -2.33 5.27 6.25
C TRP A 51 -2.28 5.95 7.61
N ILE A 52 -1.39 6.92 7.75
CA ILE A 52 -1.18 7.64 9.00
C ILE A 52 -1.46 9.12 8.73
N PRO A 53 -2.66 9.62 9.07
CA PRO A 53 -2.92 11.05 8.96
C PRO A 53 -2.19 11.80 10.07
N GLU A 54 -1.41 12.79 9.67
CA GLU A 54 -0.72 13.69 10.57
C GLU A 54 -1.29 15.10 10.41
N GLN A 55 -0.82 16.03 11.21
CA GLN A 55 -1.28 17.41 11.10
C GLN A 55 -0.76 18.02 9.80
N GLY A 56 -1.67 18.17 8.82
CA GLY A 56 -1.32 18.74 7.52
C GLY A 56 -0.71 17.78 6.51
N GLU A 57 -0.44 16.54 6.90
CA GLU A 57 0.21 15.56 6.03
C GLU A 57 -0.52 14.22 6.07
N ASP A 58 -0.43 13.51 4.97
CA ASP A 58 -0.85 12.10 4.89
C ASP A 58 0.35 11.24 4.58
N ILE A 59 0.59 10.24 5.43
CA ILE A 59 1.68 9.29 5.27
C ILE A 59 1.09 7.96 4.87
N TYR A 60 1.51 7.45 3.72
CA TYR A 60 1.02 6.18 3.18
C TYR A 60 2.13 5.15 3.15
N LYS A 61 1.82 3.93 3.58
CA LYS A 61 2.68 2.76 3.36
C LYS A 61 1.96 1.91 2.32
N ILE A 62 2.61 1.70 1.18
CA ILE A 62 1.97 1.08 0.02
C ILE A 62 2.81 -0.08 -0.48
N LEU A 63 2.20 -1.25 -0.60
CA LEU A 63 2.85 -2.40 -1.24
C LEU A 63 2.82 -2.19 -2.74
N ILE A 64 4.00 -2.07 -3.35
CA ILE A 64 4.18 -1.94 -4.80
C ILE A 64 4.54 -3.32 -5.35
N ASN A 65 3.69 -3.83 -6.21
CA ASN A 65 3.82 -5.21 -6.70
C ASN A 65 3.88 -6.17 -5.49
N ASP A 66 4.79 -7.11 -5.49
CA ASP A 66 4.94 -8.06 -4.38
C ASP A 66 6.30 -7.95 -3.67
N SER A 67 7.01 -6.84 -3.86
CA SER A 67 8.41 -6.77 -3.41
C SER A 67 8.80 -5.53 -2.62
N LEU A 68 8.16 -4.38 -2.85
CA LEU A 68 8.55 -3.12 -2.25
C LEU A 68 7.44 -2.50 -1.42
N ILE A 69 7.84 -1.84 -0.33
CA ILE A 69 6.95 -0.97 0.42
C ILE A 69 7.40 0.47 0.17
N ALA A 70 6.51 1.25 -0.44
CA ALA A 70 6.72 2.68 -0.64
C ALA A 70 6.20 3.43 0.57
N ASP A 71 7.00 4.39 1.03
CA ASP A 71 6.65 5.30 2.12
C ASP A 71 6.48 6.66 1.48
N ILE A 72 5.24 7.13 1.38
CA ILE A 72 4.91 8.36 0.66
C ILE A 72 4.25 9.35 1.61
N GLU A 73 4.85 10.55 1.73
CA GLU A 73 4.30 11.64 2.51
C GLU A 73 3.82 12.73 1.57
N LEU A 74 2.54 13.09 1.69
CA LEU A 74 1.92 14.14 0.88
C LEU A 74 1.44 15.26 1.79
N ASP A 75 1.71 16.52 1.39
CA ASP A 75 1.08 17.66 2.05
C ASP A 75 -0.40 17.68 1.66
N ARG A 76 -1.28 17.82 2.67
CA ARG A 76 -2.73 17.75 2.45
C ARG A 76 -3.29 19.00 1.81
N TYR A 77 -2.66 20.14 2.03
CA TYR A 77 -3.23 21.44 1.66
C TYR A 77 -2.53 22.11 0.50
N ASN A 78 -1.28 21.75 0.20
CA ASN A 78 -0.50 22.41 -0.84
C ASN A 78 0.11 21.37 -1.79
N ASN A 79 -0.48 21.25 -2.98
CA ASN A 79 -0.03 20.31 -4.00
C ASN A 79 1.32 20.67 -4.63
N GLU A 80 1.82 21.90 -4.39
CA GLU A 80 3.11 22.32 -4.90
C GLU A 80 4.27 21.85 -4.04
N ILE A 81 4.01 21.44 -2.80
CA ILE A 81 5.04 20.87 -1.95
C ILE A 81 5.38 19.47 -2.47
N GLU A 82 6.66 19.27 -2.76
CA GLU A 82 7.14 17.99 -3.28
C GLU A 82 6.87 16.84 -2.31
N PRO A 83 6.31 15.73 -2.80
CA PRO A 83 6.13 14.56 -1.94
C PRO A 83 7.46 13.97 -1.53
N ILE A 84 7.49 13.39 -0.32
CA ILE A 84 8.65 12.63 0.14
C ILE A 84 8.36 11.17 -0.19
N VAL A 85 9.24 10.54 -0.95
CA VAL A 85 9.08 9.15 -1.37
C VAL A 85 10.32 8.37 -0.97
N GLU A 86 10.12 7.34 -0.17
CA GLU A 86 11.16 6.40 0.19
C GLU A 86 10.62 4.99 -0.07
N SER A 87 11.51 4.02 -0.19
CA SER A 87 11.09 2.63 -0.35
C SER A 87 12.02 1.71 0.41
N LYS A 88 11.49 0.56 0.79
CA LYS A 88 12.27 -0.52 1.38
C LYS A 88 11.69 -1.84 0.90
N ASP A 89 12.48 -2.89 0.97
CA ASP A 89 11.96 -4.20 0.60
C ASP A 89 11.04 -4.74 1.70
N VAL A 90 10.25 -5.73 1.36
CA VAL A 90 9.29 -6.32 2.30
C VAL A 90 9.96 -6.86 3.56
N PRO A 91 11.09 -7.61 3.49
CA PRO A 91 11.75 -8.08 4.70
C PRO A 91 12.16 -6.96 5.66
N GLN A 92 12.67 -5.84 5.14
CA GLN A 92 13.02 -4.68 5.97
C GLN A 92 11.80 -4.10 6.66
N TYR A 93 10.69 -4.00 5.93
CA TYR A 93 9.46 -3.42 6.47
C TYR A 93 8.86 -4.29 7.59
N LEU A 94 9.06 -5.62 7.53
CA LEU A 94 8.53 -6.53 8.54
C LEU A 94 9.12 -6.31 9.94
N HIS A 95 10.32 -5.72 10.03
CA HIS A 95 10.92 -5.43 11.33
C HIS A 95 10.08 -4.43 12.11
N GLY A 96 9.73 -4.77 13.35
CA GLY A 96 9.01 -3.88 14.23
C GLY A 96 7.50 -3.80 14.02
N LEU A 97 6.95 -4.51 13.05
CA LEU A 97 5.51 -4.52 12.83
C LEU A 97 4.78 -5.30 13.92
N SER A 98 3.59 -4.83 14.29
CA SER A 98 2.69 -5.59 15.15
C SER A 98 2.24 -6.87 14.45
N LYS A 99 1.74 -7.82 15.23
CA LYS A 99 1.23 -9.07 14.68
C LYS A 99 0.10 -8.81 13.66
N GLN A 100 -0.82 -7.90 13.99
CA GLN A 100 -1.94 -7.57 13.09
C GLN A 100 -1.45 -6.98 11.77
N ASN A 101 -0.46 -6.07 11.82
CA ASN A 101 0.09 -5.47 10.60
C ASN A 101 0.88 -6.49 9.77
N ARG A 102 1.51 -7.47 10.40
CA ARG A 102 2.17 -8.56 9.69
C ARG A 102 1.16 -9.43 8.95
N ILE A 103 0.01 -9.70 9.57
CA ILE A 103 -1.07 -10.45 8.92
C ILE A 103 -1.62 -9.66 7.74
N LYS A 104 -1.85 -8.36 7.94
CA LYS A 104 -2.34 -7.49 6.87
C LYS A 104 -1.39 -7.49 5.67
N LEU A 105 -0.09 -7.37 5.93
CA LEU A 105 0.91 -7.42 4.86
C LEU A 105 0.91 -8.78 4.15
N ALA A 106 0.80 -9.87 4.90
CA ALA A 106 0.75 -11.21 4.31
C ALA A 106 -0.47 -11.36 3.38
N VAL A 107 -1.63 -10.82 3.77
CA VAL A 107 -2.82 -10.82 2.92
C VAL A 107 -2.61 -9.96 1.68
N ALA A 108 -2.02 -8.77 1.85
CA ALA A 108 -1.72 -7.88 0.73
C ALA A 108 -0.76 -8.54 -0.27
N LEU A 109 0.27 -9.22 0.22
CA LEU A 109 1.21 -9.96 -0.62
C LEU A 109 0.51 -11.06 -1.40
N ASP A 110 -0.40 -11.79 -0.75
CA ASP A 110 -1.17 -12.84 -1.42
C ASP A 110 -2.02 -12.26 -2.56
N LEU A 111 -2.73 -11.17 -2.30
CA LEU A 111 -3.53 -10.47 -3.30
C LEU A 111 -2.67 -9.98 -4.46
N ALA A 112 -1.55 -9.34 -4.15
CA ALA A 112 -0.64 -8.82 -5.18
C ALA A 112 -0.09 -9.93 -6.06
N LYS A 113 0.33 -11.03 -5.46
CA LYS A 113 0.86 -12.18 -6.22
C LYS A 113 -0.19 -12.79 -7.13
N GLN A 114 -1.44 -12.89 -6.66
CA GLN A 114 -2.54 -13.40 -7.48
C GLN A 114 -2.80 -12.48 -8.68
N GLU A 115 -2.84 -11.16 -8.45
CA GLU A 115 -3.05 -10.21 -9.55
C GLU A 115 -1.91 -10.26 -10.56
N LEU A 116 -0.67 -10.27 -10.10
CA LEU A 116 0.50 -10.33 -10.99
C LEU A 116 0.49 -11.62 -11.82
N LYS A 117 0.09 -12.72 -11.21
CA LYS A 117 -0.02 -14.01 -11.91
C LYS A 117 -1.09 -13.93 -13.01
N ASN A 118 -2.20 -13.27 -12.75
CA ASN A 118 -3.32 -13.17 -13.70
C ASN A 118 -3.06 -12.19 -14.84
N MET A 119 -2.04 -11.35 -14.72
CA MET A 119 -1.64 -10.39 -15.76
C MET A 119 -0.76 -10.99 -16.86
N LYS A 120 -0.38 -12.24 -16.72
CA LYS A 120 0.47 -12.92 -17.72
C LYS A 120 -0.35 -13.46 -18.88
#